data_eb8472e7f7f95ac4a2fa5e82a1254445
#
_entry.id   eb8472e7f7f95ac4a2fa5e82a1254445
#
_cell.length_a   1.000
_cell.length_b   1.000
_cell.length_c   1.000
_cell.angle_alpha   90.00
_cell.angle_beta   90.00
_cell.angle_gamma   90.00
#
_symmetry.space_group_name_H-M   'P 1'
#
loop_
_entity.id
_entity.type
_entity.pdbx_description
1 polymer ?
#
loop_
_entity_poly.entity_id
_entity_poly.type
_entity_poly.pdbx_seq_one_letter_code
_entity_poly.pdbx_strand_id
1 'polypeptide(L)'
;MKIGLFIPCYVDVVYPQVGVATYKLLTHLGLDVDYPLNQTCCGQPMANAGFEKQAIPLAEKFEDKFKDFDYVVAPSVSCTAFIKLNYPRLLKGKHECMTSDKIMDVVEFLHDVIKVDHPLGTFPHKVSLHNSCHGVRELGLSSPSEENVPKFNKIKDLLNLVEGIQVLEPERPDECCGFGGMFSVEETAISTQMGIDKVQRHMKTGARFVTGPDCSCLMHMAGVAKKQGLQVEFKHVVEILAAGL
;
A
#
# COMPACT_ATOMS: atom_id res chain seq x y z
N MET A 1 5.01 -19.22 12.88
CA MET A 1 4.10 -18.15 12.40
C MET A 1 3.94 -18.36 10.90
N LYS A 2 2.74 -18.73 10.46
CA LYS A 2 2.43 -19.00 9.06
C LYS A 2 1.80 -17.76 8.44
N ILE A 3 2.41 -17.23 7.38
CA ILE A 3 1.99 -15.99 6.72
C ILE A 3 1.35 -16.31 5.38
N GLY A 4 0.12 -15.85 5.16
CA GLY A 4 -0.53 -15.85 3.87
C GLY A 4 -0.21 -14.57 3.10
N LEU A 5 0.45 -14.67 1.96
CA LEU A 5 0.73 -13.52 1.12
C LEU A 5 -0.47 -13.21 0.21
N PHE A 6 -1.12 -12.09 0.44
CA PHE A 6 -2.19 -11.59 -0.44
C PHE A 6 -1.63 -10.60 -1.45
N ILE A 7 -1.73 -10.91 -2.74
CA ILE A 7 -1.32 -10.03 -3.84
C ILE A 7 -2.56 -9.43 -4.51
N PRO A 8 -2.87 -8.16 -4.25
CA PRO A 8 -4.03 -7.49 -4.83
C PRO A 8 -3.96 -7.36 -6.35
N CYS A 9 -5.12 -7.22 -6.99
CA CYS A 9 -5.25 -7.23 -8.46
C CYS A 9 -4.39 -6.19 -9.19
N TYR A 10 -4.24 -4.97 -8.66
CA TYR A 10 -3.32 -3.97 -9.26
C TYR A 10 -1.85 -4.39 -9.18
N VAL A 11 -1.48 -5.04 -8.09
CA VAL A 11 -0.12 -5.58 -7.92
C VAL A 11 0.07 -6.74 -8.91
N ASP A 12 -0.85 -7.71 -8.93
CA ASP A 12 -0.73 -8.90 -9.76
C ASP A 12 -0.66 -8.58 -11.26
N VAL A 13 -1.54 -7.68 -11.73
CA VAL A 13 -1.70 -7.42 -13.17
C VAL A 13 -0.77 -6.31 -13.68
N VAL A 14 -0.55 -5.25 -12.89
CA VAL A 14 0.15 -4.03 -13.38
C VAL A 14 1.56 -3.91 -12.80
N TYR A 15 1.77 -4.39 -11.57
CA TYR A 15 3.04 -4.25 -10.83
C TYR A 15 3.53 -5.57 -10.23
N PRO A 16 3.62 -6.67 -11.00
CA PRO A 16 3.98 -8.00 -10.48
C PRO A 16 5.32 -8.02 -9.74
N GLN A 17 6.25 -7.13 -10.11
CA GLN A 17 7.53 -6.96 -9.41
C GLN A 17 7.36 -6.59 -7.93
N VAL A 18 6.27 -5.89 -7.55
CA VAL A 18 5.97 -5.55 -6.14
C VAL A 18 5.61 -6.80 -5.35
N GLY A 19 4.82 -7.71 -5.93
CA GLY A 19 4.50 -9.01 -5.34
C GLY A 19 5.74 -9.87 -5.13
N VAL A 20 6.60 -9.93 -6.16
CA VAL A 20 7.88 -10.66 -6.10
C VAL A 20 8.82 -10.05 -5.04
N ALA A 21 8.94 -8.73 -4.99
CA ALA A 21 9.75 -8.04 -4.00
C ALA A 21 9.23 -8.29 -2.57
N THR A 22 7.91 -8.28 -2.37
CA THR A 22 7.30 -8.60 -1.06
C THR A 22 7.65 -10.02 -0.63
N TYR A 23 7.46 -11.01 -1.50
CA TYR A 23 7.79 -12.40 -1.21
C TYR A 23 9.27 -12.57 -0.86
N LYS A 24 10.17 -11.99 -1.66
CA LYS A 24 11.62 -12.03 -1.42
C LYS A 24 11.98 -11.40 -0.07
N LEU A 25 11.44 -10.23 0.23
CA LEU A 25 11.72 -9.52 1.48
C LEU A 25 11.30 -10.36 2.70
N LEU A 26 10.08 -10.87 2.69
CA LEU A 26 9.56 -11.67 3.81
C LEU A 26 10.34 -12.98 3.99
N THR A 27 10.67 -13.67 2.89
CA THR A 27 11.48 -14.92 2.96
C THR A 27 12.93 -14.66 3.35
N HIS A 28 13.52 -13.54 2.93
CA HIS A 28 14.86 -13.13 3.35
C HIS A 28 14.92 -12.90 4.88
N LEU A 29 13.85 -12.40 5.47
CA LEU A 29 13.70 -12.24 6.92
C LEU A 29 13.43 -13.58 7.66
N GLY A 30 13.50 -14.72 6.96
CA GLY A 30 13.32 -16.06 7.54
C GLY A 30 11.87 -16.41 7.88
N LEU A 31 10.89 -15.72 7.30
CA LEU A 31 9.49 -15.95 7.57
C LEU A 31 8.93 -17.09 6.71
N ASP A 32 8.00 -17.87 7.27
CA ASP A 32 7.27 -18.95 6.58
C ASP A 32 6.09 -18.35 5.80
N VAL A 33 6.31 -18.08 4.51
CA VAL A 33 5.37 -17.38 3.62
C VAL A 33 4.79 -18.34 2.59
N ASP A 34 3.48 -18.49 2.62
CA ASP A 34 2.71 -19.21 1.60
C ASP A 34 1.97 -18.21 0.70
N TYR A 35 1.98 -18.48 -0.59
CA TYR A 35 1.21 -17.73 -1.60
C TYR A 35 0.05 -18.60 -2.11
N PRO A 36 -1.14 -18.52 -1.51
CA PRO A 36 -2.29 -19.28 -1.97
C PRO A 36 -2.65 -18.91 -3.40
N LEU A 37 -2.73 -19.89 -4.29
CA LEU A 37 -3.13 -19.68 -5.68
C LEU A 37 -4.61 -19.33 -5.82
N ASN A 38 -5.01 -18.80 -6.97
CA ASN A 38 -6.39 -18.41 -7.30
C ASN A 38 -6.96 -17.35 -6.34
N GLN A 39 -6.15 -16.37 -6.01
CA GLN A 39 -6.59 -15.20 -5.26
C GLN A 39 -7.55 -14.35 -6.11
N THR A 40 -8.39 -13.55 -5.44
CA THR A 40 -9.35 -12.66 -6.10
C THR A 40 -9.12 -11.21 -5.66
N CYS A 41 -9.80 -10.27 -6.32
CA CYS A 41 -9.85 -8.88 -5.87
C CYS A 41 -10.43 -8.80 -4.44
N CYS A 42 -9.99 -7.81 -3.66
CA CYS A 42 -10.56 -7.51 -2.34
C CYS A 42 -12.03 -7.06 -2.38
N GLY A 43 -12.55 -6.66 -3.54
CA GLY A 43 -13.92 -6.18 -3.70
C GLY A 43 -14.13 -4.67 -3.50
N GLN A 44 -13.10 -3.92 -3.11
CA GLN A 44 -13.20 -2.48 -2.89
C GLN A 44 -13.78 -1.69 -4.07
N PRO A 45 -13.40 -1.92 -5.35
CA PRO A 45 -13.97 -1.18 -6.47
C PRO A 45 -15.48 -1.35 -6.60
N MET A 46 -16.00 -2.55 -6.39
CA MET A 46 -17.44 -2.84 -6.43
C MET A 46 -18.17 -2.13 -5.29
N ALA A 47 -17.63 -2.25 -4.07
CA ALA A 47 -18.25 -1.62 -2.90
C ALA A 47 -18.27 -0.09 -3.02
N ASN A 48 -17.17 0.53 -3.45
CA ASN A 48 -17.07 1.98 -3.64
C ASN A 48 -17.99 2.49 -4.76
N ALA A 49 -18.31 1.65 -5.75
CA ALA A 49 -19.27 1.97 -6.80
C ALA A 49 -20.76 1.72 -6.39
N GLY A 50 -21.01 1.39 -5.11
CA GLY A 50 -22.36 1.12 -4.60
C GLY A 50 -22.85 -0.32 -4.84
N PHE A 51 -22.02 -1.21 -5.38
CA PHE A 51 -22.35 -2.61 -5.65
C PHE A 51 -21.85 -3.55 -4.54
N GLU A 52 -22.10 -3.21 -3.28
CA GLU A 52 -21.61 -3.99 -2.13
C GLU A 52 -22.00 -5.48 -2.16
N LYS A 53 -23.21 -5.79 -2.65
CA LYS A 53 -23.65 -7.17 -2.77
C LYS A 53 -22.74 -8.02 -3.66
N GLN A 54 -22.07 -7.41 -4.63
CA GLN A 54 -21.11 -8.08 -5.51
C GLN A 54 -19.74 -8.28 -4.87
N ALA A 55 -19.39 -7.48 -3.84
CA ALA A 55 -18.19 -7.65 -3.06
C ALA A 55 -18.28 -8.82 -2.05
N ILE A 56 -19.49 -9.19 -1.61
CA ILE A 56 -19.69 -10.25 -0.61
C ILE A 56 -19.09 -11.60 -1.06
N PRO A 57 -19.34 -12.14 -2.26
CA PRO A 57 -18.73 -13.40 -2.68
C PRO A 57 -17.21 -13.37 -2.76
N LEU A 58 -16.63 -12.19 -2.97
CA LEU A 58 -15.17 -12.02 -2.97
C LEU A 58 -14.63 -12.06 -1.54
N ALA A 59 -15.33 -11.42 -0.60
CA ALA A 59 -15.00 -11.46 0.82
C ALA A 59 -15.11 -12.90 1.39
N GLU A 60 -16.16 -13.65 1.03
CA GLU A 60 -16.32 -15.04 1.42
C GLU A 60 -15.16 -15.92 0.93
N LYS A 61 -14.78 -15.78 -0.35
CA LYS A 61 -13.64 -16.50 -0.93
C LYS A 61 -12.31 -16.11 -0.27
N PHE A 62 -12.13 -14.84 0.07
CA PHE A 62 -10.95 -14.36 0.77
C PHE A 62 -10.86 -14.99 2.17
N GLU A 63 -11.96 -14.94 2.93
CA GLU A 63 -12.05 -15.56 4.26
C GLU A 63 -11.70 -17.05 4.22
N ASP A 64 -12.34 -17.81 3.33
CA ASP A 64 -12.07 -19.25 3.18
C ASP A 64 -10.60 -19.55 2.84
N LYS A 65 -9.95 -18.67 2.08
CA LYS A 65 -8.58 -18.86 1.64
C LYS A 65 -7.55 -18.51 2.72
N PHE A 66 -7.83 -17.52 3.55
CA PHE A 66 -6.84 -16.94 4.46
C PHE A 66 -7.11 -17.18 5.96
N LYS A 67 -8.25 -17.74 6.35
CA LYS A 67 -8.64 -17.93 7.77
C LYS A 67 -7.65 -18.74 8.60
N ASP A 68 -6.93 -19.70 7.98
CA ASP A 68 -6.01 -20.62 8.67
C ASP A 68 -4.57 -20.09 8.80
N PHE A 69 -4.29 -18.88 8.34
CA PHE A 69 -3.01 -18.21 8.53
C PHE A 69 -2.99 -17.44 9.86
N ASP A 70 -1.79 -17.29 10.44
CA ASP A 70 -1.60 -16.45 11.63
C ASP A 70 -1.71 -14.97 11.26
N TYR A 71 -1.12 -14.59 10.12
CA TYR A 71 -1.20 -13.26 9.52
C TYR A 71 -1.45 -13.36 8.01
N VAL A 72 -2.12 -12.36 7.48
CA VAL A 72 -2.25 -12.12 6.03
C VAL A 72 -1.52 -10.83 5.71
N VAL A 73 -0.50 -10.87 4.87
CA VAL A 73 0.30 -9.69 4.54
C VAL A 73 0.07 -9.29 3.09
N ALA A 74 -0.17 -8.00 2.86
CA ALA A 74 -0.42 -7.46 1.53
C ALA A 74 0.40 -6.18 1.25
N PRO A 75 0.99 -6.00 0.07
CA PRO A 75 1.64 -4.75 -0.34
C PRO A 75 0.64 -3.75 -0.94
N SER A 76 -0.39 -3.39 -0.18
CA SER A 76 -1.41 -2.41 -0.60
C SER A 76 -2.23 -1.93 0.58
N VAL A 77 -1.99 -0.71 1.00
CA VAL A 77 -2.72 -0.10 2.14
C VAL A 77 -4.23 0.02 1.86
N SER A 78 -4.63 0.33 0.63
CA SER A 78 -6.05 0.49 0.29
C SER A 78 -6.83 -0.82 0.38
N CYS A 79 -6.27 -1.92 -0.14
CA CYS A 79 -6.89 -3.23 -0.04
C CYS A 79 -6.90 -3.74 1.40
N THR A 80 -5.81 -3.57 2.14
CA THR A 80 -5.71 -3.93 3.57
C THR A 80 -6.74 -3.19 4.39
N ALA A 81 -6.83 -1.88 4.24
CA ALA A 81 -7.81 -1.05 4.94
C ALA A 81 -9.25 -1.47 4.60
N PHE A 82 -9.54 -1.72 3.32
CA PHE A 82 -10.87 -2.16 2.91
C PHE A 82 -11.28 -3.50 3.56
N ILE A 83 -10.39 -4.49 3.55
CA ILE A 83 -10.66 -5.79 4.18
C ILE A 83 -10.85 -5.62 5.68
N LYS A 84 -9.92 -4.93 6.35
CA LYS A 84 -9.93 -4.72 7.80
C LYS A 84 -11.21 -4.03 8.29
N LEU A 85 -11.66 -3.00 7.58
CA LEU A 85 -12.78 -2.15 8.01
C LEU A 85 -14.14 -2.58 7.48
N ASN A 86 -14.21 -3.22 6.31
CA ASN A 86 -15.50 -3.48 5.64
C ASN A 86 -15.92 -4.95 5.67
N TYR A 87 -15.01 -5.91 5.71
CA TYR A 87 -15.37 -7.33 5.72
C TYR A 87 -16.23 -7.74 6.92
N PRO A 88 -15.98 -7.25 8.16
CA PRO A 88 -16.85 -7.55 9.31
C PRO A 88 -18.33 -7.17 9.04
N ARG A 89 -18.54 -6.06 8.32
CA ARG A 89 -19.89 -5.62 7.95
C ARG A 89 -20.45 -6.41 6.76
N LEU A 90 -19.66 -6.66 5.74
CA LEU A 90 -20.07 -7.37 4.51
C LEU A 90 -20.45 -8.83 4.80
N LEU A 91 -19.72 -9.49 5.73
CA LEU A 91 -19.92 -10.89 6.10
C LEU A 91 -20.89 -11.09 7.26
N LYS A 92 -21.40 -10.04 7.87
CA LYS A 92 -22.28 -10.10 9.04
C LYS A 92 -23.48 -11.01 8.80
N GLY A 93 -23.62 -12.02 9.68
CA GLY A 93 -24.71 -13.00 9.62
C GLY A 93 -24.56 -14.08 8.56
N LYS A 94 -23.42 -14.13 7.84
CA LYS A 94 -23.13 -15.15 6.82
C LYS A 94 -21.91 -15.99 7.20
N HIS A 95 -20.81 -15.35 7.53
CA HIS A 95 -19.54 -15.94 7.92
C HIS A 95 -18.96 -15.21 9.13
N GLU A 96 -18.23 -15.92 9.96
CA GLU A 96 -17.34 -15.31 10.94
C GLU A 96 -16.17 -14.67 10.17
N CYS A 97 -15.91 -13.39 10.39
CA CYS A 97 -14.82 -12.68 9.76
C CYS A 97 -13.58 -12.79 10.65
N MET A 98 -12.71 -13.74 10.34
CA MET A 98 -11.47 -13.98 11.09
C MET A 98 -10.27 -13.25 10.49
N THR A 99 -10.33 -12.93 9.20
CA THR A 99 -9.20 -12.35 8.47
C THR A 99 -9.03 -10.85 8.67
N SER A 100 -10.10 -10.13 9.05
CA SER A 100 -10.05 -8.68 9.29
C SER A 100 -9.03 -8.26 10.36
N ASP A 101 -8.85 -9.09 11.39
CA ASP A 101 -7.91 -8.83 12.48
C ASP A 101 -6.49 -9.33 12.16
N LYS A 102 -6.36 -10.22 11.17
CA LYS A 102 -5.10 -10.84 10.76
C LYS A 102 -4.42 -10.15 9.59
N ILE A 103 -5.19 -9.38 8.78
CA ILE A 103 -4.63 -8.71 7.62
C ILE A 103 -3.86 -7.46 8.03
N MET A 104 -2.67 -7.33 7.48
CA MET A 104 -1.79 -6.18 7.68
C MET A 104 -1.17 -5.73 6.36
N ASP A 105 -0.97 -4.44 6.21
CA ASP A 105 -0.06 -3.95 5.18
C ASP A 105 1.37 -4.41 5.50
N VAL A 106 2.16 -4.62 4.46
CA VAL A 106 3.54 -5.10 4.63
C VAL A 106 4.38 -4.17 5.51
N VAL A 107 4.16 -2.85 5.44
CA VAL A 107 4.84 -1.87 6.30
C VAL A 107 4.40 -2.02 7.75
N GLU A 108 3.09 -2.10 7.99
CA GLU A 108 2.54 -2.34 9.33
C GLU A 108 3.12 -3.62 9.94
N PHE A 109 3.12 -4.70 9.16
CA PHE A 109 3.62 -5.99 9.60
C PHE A 109 5.12 -5.99 9.94
N LEU A 110 5.95 -5.42 9.07
CA LEU A 110 7.39 -5.34 9.29
C LEU A 110 7.76 -4.45 10.48
N HIS A 111 7.03 -3.34 10.66
CA HIS A 111 7.30 -2.38 11.73
C HIS A 111 6.76 -2.86 13.09
N ASP A 112 5.49 -3.28 13.16
CA ASP A 112 4.80 -3.52 14.43
C ASP A 112 4.93 -4.97 14.94
N VAL A 113 4.98 -5.96 14.02
CA VAL A 113 5.02 -7.39 14.36
C VAL A 113 6.45 -7.92 14.33
N ILE A 114 7.14 -7.77 13.20
CA ILE A 114 8.51 -8.27 13.04
C ILE A 114 9.51 -7.36 13.77
N LYS A 115 9.21 -6.05 13.84
CA LYS A 115 10.05 -5.03 14.47
C LYS A 115 11.46 -5.04 13.90
N VAL A 116 11.54 -4.97 12.58
CA VAL A 116 12.82 -4.96 11.87
C VAL A 116 13.67 -3.78 12.35
N ASP A 117 14.87 -4.07 12.84
CA ASP A 117 15.82 -3.11 13.43
C ASP A 117 17.22 -3.18 12.81
N HIS A 118 17.39 -3.97 11.76
CA HIS A 118 18.65 -4.17 11.04
C HIS A 118 18.55 -3.67 9.60
N PRO A 119 19.69 -3.38 8.94
CA PRO A 119 19.71 -2.88 7.57
C PRO A 119 18.97 -3.80 6.60
N LEU A 120 18.12 -3.19 5.78
CA LEU A 120 17.43 -3.79 4.64
C LEU A 120 18.09 -3.25 3.38
N GLY A 121 18.28 -4.00 2.36
CA GLY A 121 18.70 -3.61 1.02
C GLY A 121 19.62 -2.39 0.88
N THR A 122 19.93 -2.02 -0.37
CA THR A 122 20.76 -0.84 -0.68
C THR A 122 20.09 -0.04 -1.79
N PHE A 123 19.83 1.25 -1.55
CA PHE A 123 19.21 2.15 -2.52
C PHE A 123 19.76 3.58 -2.39
N PRO A 124 20.96 3.90 -2.92
CA PRO A 124 21.67 5.15 -2.69
C PRO A 124 21.09 6.32 -3.51
N HIS A 125 19.83 6.64 -3.26
CA HIS A 125 19.10 7.67 -3.98
C HIS A 125 18.25 8.56 -3.06
N LYS A 126 17.95 9.78 -3.55
CA LYS A 126 16.92 10.64 -2.97
C LYS A 126 15.54 10.13 -3.38
N VAL A 127 14.68 9.95 -2.39
CA VAL A 127 13.32 9.41 -2.56
C VAL A 127 12.33 10.33 -1.88
N SER A 128 11.29 10.77 -2.58
CA SER A 128 10.19 11.53 -2.00
C SER A 128 9.06 10.59 -1.57
N LEU A 129 8.67 10.66 -0.29
CA LEU A 129 7.71 9.75 0.31
C LEU A 129 6.26 10.23 0.12
N HIS A 130 5.41 9.35 -0.43
CA HIS A 130 3.95 9.48 -0.47
C HIS A 130 3.32 8.55 0.57
N ASN A 131 2.67 9.12 1.60
CA ASN A 131 2.14 8.33 2.72
C ASN A 131 0.84 7.56 2.42
N SER A 132 0.13 7.87 1.32
CA SER A 132 -1.22 7.37 1.01
C SER A 132 -2.28 7.73 2.07
N CYS A 133 -3.44 8.21 1.66
CA CYS A 133 -4.51 8.60 2.58
C CYS A 133 -5.06 7.42 3.41
N HIS A 134 -5.21 6.23 2.81
CA HIS A 134 -5.58 5.01 3.53
C HIS A 134 -4.51 4.60 4.55
N GLY A 135 -3.22 4.74 4.18
CA GLY A 135 -2.11 4.44 5.09
C GLY A 135 -2.13 5.36 6.32
N VAL A 136 -2.37 6.66 6.11
CA VAL A 136 -2.40 7.65 7.20
C VAL A 136 -3.64 7.48 8.07
N ARG A 137 -4.86 7.52 7.47
CA ARG A 137 -6.12 7.72 8.20
C ARG A 137 -6.82 6.44 8.60
N GLU A 138 -6.56 5.34 7.91
CA GLU A 138 -7.25 4.06 8.15
C GLU A 138 -6.34 3.02 8.80
N LEU A 139 -5.06 2.99 8.45
CA LEU A 139 -4.11 2.02 9.03
C LEU A 139 -3.13 2.63 10.05
N GLY A 140 -3.11 3.96 10.22
CA GLY A 140 -2.22 4.60 11.19
C GLY A 140 -0.73 4.34 10.91
N LEU A 141 -0.31 4.37 9.63
CA LEU A 141 1.09 4.19 9.25
C LEU A 141 1.93 5.45 9.47
N SER A 142 1.28 6.61 9.55
CA SER A 142 1.92 7.88 9.93
C SER A 142 0.91 8.81 10.58
N SER A 143 1.41 9.78 11.34
CA SER A 143 0.57 10.81 11.96
C SER A 143 -0.06 11.70 10.89
N PRO A 144 -1.40 11.92 10.95
CA PRO A 144 -2.09 12.86 10.08
C PRO A 144 -1.80 14.31 10.51
N SER A 145 -1.83 15.24 9.53
CA SER A 145 -1.55 16.66 9.81
C SER A 145 -2.71 17.38 10.48
N GLU A 146 -3.92 16.84 10.37
CA GLU A 146 -5.13 17.36 10.99
C GLU A 146 -5.28 17.04 12.48
N GLU A 147 -4.48 16.12 13.01
CA GLU A 147 -4.51 15.73 14.41
C GLU A 147 -3.30 16.28 15.17
N ASN A 148 -3.52 16.75 16.40
CA ASN A 148 -2.46 17.20 17.27
C ASN A 148 -1.86 16.04 18.08
N VAL A 149 -1.21 15.10 17.38
CA VAL A 149 -0.53 13.93 17.95
C VAL A 149 0.98 14.01 17.71
N PRO A 150 1.80 13.30 18.50
CA PRO A 150 3.22 13.18 18.24
C PRO A 150 3.47 12.67 16.81
N LYS A 151 4.40 13.31 16.12
CA LYS A 151 4.73 12.91 14.73
C LYS A 151 5.46 11.58 14.71
N PHE A 152 4.96 10.67 13.90
CA PHE A 152 5.59 9.37 13.60
C PHE A 152 5.35 8.98 12.13
N ASN A 153 6.15 8.08 11.58
CA ASN A 153 5.99 7.56 10.23
C ASN A 153 6.68 6.21 10.07
N LYS A 154 5.92 5.11 10.18
CA LYS A 154 6.40 3.73 10.08
C LYS A 154 7.06 3.44 8.73
N ILE A 155 6.56 4.04 7.64
CA ILE A 155 7.13 3.87 6.31
C ILE A 155 8.54 4.46 6.27
N LYS A 156 8.70 5.67 6.81
CA LYS A 156 9.98 6.36 6.86
C LYS A 156 10.99 5.65 7.77
N ASP A 157 10.50 5.10 8.89
CA ASP A 157 11.34 4.35 9.82
C ASP A 157 11.95 3.12 9.14
N LEU A 158 11.15 2.34 8.40
CA LEU A 158 11.65 1.19 7.63
C LEU A 158 12.56 1.62 6.46
N LEU A 159 12.20 2.68 5.73
CA LEU A 159 13.05 3.18 4.64
C LEU A 159 14.43 3.64 5.15
N ASN A 160 14.50 4.22 6.35
CA ASN A 160 15.78 4.64 6.95
C ASN A 160 16.71 3.45 7.29
N LEU A 161 16.23 2.21 7.26
CA LEU A 161 17.05 0.99 7.37
C LEU A 161 17.70 0.61 6.04
N VAL A 162 17.35 1.27 4.92
CA VAL A 162 17.94 0.99 3.59
C VAL A 162 19.24 1.77 3.44
N GLU A 163 20.32 1.08 3.06
CA GLU A 163 21.63 1.70 2.94
C GLU A 163 21.68 2.74 1.80
N GLY A 164 22.21 3.93 2.13
CA GLY A 164 22.43 5.02 1.18
C GLY A 164 21.19 5.82 0.78
N ILE A 165 20.00 5.48 1.28
CA ILE A 165 18.76 6.21 0.97
C ILE A 165 18.74 7.59 1.63
N GLN A 166 18.14 8.56 0.95
CA GLN A 166 17.75 9.85 1.55
C GLN A 166 16.24 10.05 1.37
N VAL A 167 15.48 9.89 2.45
CA VAL A 167 14.01 10.06 2.44
C VAL A 167 13.66 11.53 2.63
N LEU A 168 12.92 12.09 1.67
CA LEU A 168 12.43 13.46 1.65
C LEU A 168 10.90 13.47 1.72
N GLU A 169 10.35 14.43 2.45
CA GLU A 169 8.91 14.63 2.55
C GLU A 169 8.48 15.83 1.72
N PRO A 170 7.45 15.71 0.87
CA PRO A 170 6.91 16.86 0.15
C PRO A 170 6.16 17.79 1.10
N GLU A 171 5.95 19.02 0.69
CA GLU A 171 4.95 19.90 1.31
C GLU A 171 3.58 19.16 1.30
N ARG A 172 2.87 19.13 2.41
CA ARG A 172 1.62 18.36 2.61
C ARG A 172 1.80 16.84 2.36
N PRO A 173 2.56 16.16 3.23
CA PRO A 173 2.91 14.76 3.02
C PRO A 173 1.71 13.80 3.02
N ASP A 174 0.64 14.13 3.73
CA ASP A 174 -0.60 13.35 3.88
C ASP A 174 -1.74 13.73 2.91
N GLU A 175 -1.45 14.62 1.94
CA GLU A 175 -2.42 14.99 0.90
C GLU A 175 -2.70 13.81 -0.05
N CYS A 176 -3.99 13.64 -0.41
CA CYS A 176 -4.42 12.59 -1.33
C CYS A 176 -3.80 12.76 -2.73
N CYS A 177 -3.47 11.65 -3.40
CA CYS A 177 -3.00 11.64 -4.79
C CYS A 177 -4.10 11.94 -5.82
N GLY A 178 -5.38 11.84 -5.44
CA GLY A 178 -6.51 12.07 -6.32
C GLY A 178 -7.04 10.83 -7.05
N PHE A 179 -6.47 9.63 -6.87
CA PHE A 179 -6.93 8.45 -7.59
C PHE A 179 -8.37 8.06 -7.22
N GLY A 180 -8.64 7.71 -5.95
CA GLY A 180 -9.97 7.39 -5.42
C GLY A 180 -10.74 6.27 -6.14
N GLY A 181 -10.09 5.44 -6.98
CA GLY A 181 -10.75 4.39 -7.75
C GLY A 181 -11.79 4.95 -8.73
N MET A 182 -13.09 4.74 -8.47
CA MET A 182 -14.18 5.25 -9.31
C MET A 182 -14.15 6.78 -9.45
N PHE A 183 -13.73 7.49 -8.41
CA PHE A 183 -13.60 8.95 -8.45
C PHE A 183 -12.72 9.43 -9.63
N SER A 184 -11.65 8.71 -9.96
CA SER A 184 -10.78 9.06 -11.10
C SER A 184 -11.47 8.91 -12.46
N VAL A 185 -12.56 8.14 -12.53
CA VAL A 185 -13.35 7.93 -13.74
C VAL A 185 -14.51 8.92 -13.80
N GLU A 186 -15.23 9.10 -12.70
CA GLU A 186 -16.41 9.96 -12.60
C GLU A 186 -16.03 11.44 -12.54
N GLU A 187 -14.99 11.77 -11.80
CA GLU A 187 -14.49 13.13 -11.57
C GLU A 187 -13.09 13.35 -12.17
N THR A 188 -12.90 12.92 -13.42
CA THR A 188 -11.59 12.86 -14.09
C THR A 188 -10.82 14.18 -14.03
N ALA A 189 -11.49 15.32 -14.20
CA ALA A 189 -10.84 16.63 -14.19
C ALA A 189 -10.26 16.96 -12.82
N ILE A 190 -11.03 16.73 -11.75
CA ILE A 190 -10.63 16.99 -10.37
C ILE A 190 -9.50 16.03 -9.96
N SER A 191 -9.70 14.74 -10.22
CA SER A 191 -8.71 13.69 -9.96
C SER A 191 -7.37 14.01 -10.63
N THR A 192 -7.40 14.41 -11.91
CA THR A 192 -6.18 14.77 -12.65
C THR A 192 -5.50 15.99 -12.02
N GLN A 193 -6.25 17.03 -11.64
CA GLN A 193 -5.67 18.22 -11.02
C GLN A 193 -5.04 17.90 -9.67
N MET A 194 -5.69 17.09 -8.83
CA MET A 194 -5.12 16.61 -7.57
C MET A 194 -3.79 15.85 -7.79
N GLY A 195 -3.77 14.99 -8.81
CA GLY A 195 -2.56 14.28 -9.21
C GLY A 195 -1.43 15.21 -9.66
N ILE A 196 -1.74 16.24 -10.45
CA ILE A 196 -0.79 17.26 -10.90
C ILE A 196 -0.18 17.98 -9.69
N ASP A 197 -1.01 18.48 -8.79
CA ASP A 197 -0.57 19.20 -7.59
C ASP A 197 0.32 18.32 -6.72
N LYS A 198 -0.06 17.06 -6.53
CA LYS A 198 0.71 16.11 -5.74
C LYS A 198 2.07 15.79 -6.36
N VAL A 199 2.12 15.51 -7.67
CA VAL A 199 3.37 15.26 -8.38
C VAL A 199 4.28 16.48 -8.35
N GLN A 200 3.76 17.68 -8.54
CA GLN A 200 4.55 18.92 -8.47
C GLN A 200 5.18 19.12 -7.08
N ARG A 201 4.47 18.78 -5.98
CA ARG A 201 5.04 18.84 -4.63
C ARG A 201 6.16 17.82 -4.44
N HIS A 202 6.01 16.62 -4.97
CA HIS A 202 7.10 15.64 -4.98
C HIS A 202 8.31 16.14 -5.78
N MET A 203 8.09 16.74 -6.95
CA MET A 203 9.20 17.30 -7.78
C MET A 203 9.98 18.41 -7.06
N LYS A 204 9.30 19.25 -6.24
CA LYS A 204 9.96 20.31 -5.45
C LYS A 204 10.96 19.76 -4.44
N THR A 205 10.88 18.52 -4.03
CA THR A 205 11.86 17.89 -3.13
C THR A 205 13.22 17.67 -3.80
N GLY A 206 13.30 17.69 -5.13
CA GLY A 206 14.50 17.37 -5.89
C GLY A 206 14.83 15.87 -5.91
N ALA A 207 13.91 15.00 -5.47
CA ALA A 207 14.08 13.56 -5.55
C ALA A 207 13.84 13.05 -6.97
N ARG A 208 14.66 12.08 -7.40
CA ARG A 208 14.46 11.35 -8.65
C ARG A 208 13.33 10.33 -8.55
N PHE A 209 13.13 9.75 -7.38
CA PHE A 209 12.16 8.71 -7.13
C PHE A 209 11.04 9.20 -6.21
N VAL A 210 9.81 8.77 -6.49
CA VAL A 210 8.67 8.85 -5.58
C VAL A 210 8.31 7.45 -5.13
N THR A 211 8.18 7.24 -3.83
CA THR A 211 7.77 5.97 -3.24
C THR A 211 6.51 6.10 -2.40
N GLY A 212 5.82 5.00 -2.22
CA GLY A 212 4.66 4.91 -1.35
C GLY A 212 4.16 3.46 -1.20
N PRO A 213 3.24 3.21 -0.27
CA PRO A 213 2.77 1.87 0.08
C PRO A 213 1.56 1.40 -0.74
N ASP A 214 1.18 2.11 -1.81
CA ASP A 214 0.00 1.76 -2.61
C ASP A 214 0.24 1.94 -4.11
N CYS A 215 0.18 0.83 -4.85
CA CYS A 215 0.37 0.83 -6.30
C CYS A 215 -0.64 1.69 -7.05
N SER A 216 -1.87 1.83 -6.56
CA SER A 216 -2.91 2.62 -7.21
C SER A 216 -2.59 4.12 -7.18
N CYS A 217 -2.07 4.61 -6.06
CA CYS A 217 -1.58 5.99 -5.94
C CYS A 217 -0.38 6.24 -6.86
N LEU A 218 0.60 5.31 -6.86
CA LEU A 218 1.80 5.42 -7.69
C LEU A 218 1.46 5.40 -9.18
N MET A 219 0.53 4.51 -9.59
CA MET A 219 0.04 4.42 -10.97
C MET A 219 -0.58 5.74 -11.43
N HIS A 220 -1.47 6.31 -10.62
CA HIS A 220 -2.13 7.57 -10.93
C HIS A 220 -1.12 8.71 -11.09
N MET A 221 -0.23 8.89 -10.11
CA MET A 221 0.82 9.91 -10.17
C MET A 221 1.78 9.69 -11.34
N ALA A 222 2.15 8.45 -11.66
CA ALA A 222 3.01 8.12 -12.79
C ALA A 222 2.33 8.48 -14.13
N GLY A 223 1.02 8.20 -14.27
CA GLY A 223 0.24 8.58 -15.44
C GLY A 223 0.19 10.09 -15.63
N VAL A 224 -0.04 10.83 -14.55
CA VAL A 224 -0.03 12.30 -14.56
C VAL A 224 1.36 12.84 -14.92
N ALA A 225 2.43 12.34 -14.28
CA ALA A 225 3.80 12.75 -14.53
C ALA A 225 4.18 12.54 -16.00
N LYS A 226 3.86 11.36 -16.56
CA LYS A 226 4.09 11.02 -17.97
C LYS A 226 3.37 11.99 -18.91
N LYS A 227 2.10 12.30 -18.62
CA LYS A 227 1.31 13.24 -19.43
C LYS A 227 1.86 14.67 -19.37
N GLN A 228 2.47 15.05 -18.25
CA GLN A 228 3.12 16.36 -18.06
C GLN A 228 4.59 16.40 -18.55
N GLY A 229 5.13 15.30 -19.09
CA GLY A 229 6.52 15.22 -19.54
C GLY A 229 7.56 15.29 -18.41
N LEU A 230 7.17 14.99 -17.16
CA LEU A 230 8.05 15.08 -16.01
C LEU A 230 8.94 13.83 -15.90
N GLN A 231 10.22 14.06 -15.59
CA GLN A 231 11.21 12.99 -15.42
C GLN A 231 11.31 12.59 -13.94
N VAL A 232 10.43 11.69 -13.53
CA VAL A 232 10.38 11.12 -12.19
C VAL A 232 10.00 9.65 -12.27
N GLU A 233 10.63 8.83 -11.42
CA GLU A 233 10.38 7.39 -11.35
C GLU A 233 9.54 7.07 -10.11
N PHE A 234 8.64 6.10 -10.26
CA PHE A 234 7.77 5.64 -9.17
C PHE A 234 8.12 4.21 -8.79
N LYS A 235 8.34 3.96 -7.49
CA LYS A 235 8.63 2.65 -6.94
C LYS A 235 7.80 2.40 -5.70
N HIS A 236 7.25 1.20 -5.59
CA HIS A 236 6.59 0.79 -4.34
C HIS A 236 7.62 0.68 -3.21
N VAL A 237 7.20 0.95 -1.97
CA VAL A 237 8.10 0.91 -0.81
C VAL A 237 8.84 -0.43 -0.69
N VAL A 238 8.17 -1.56 -0.96
CA VAL A 238 8.81 -2.88 -0.87
C VAL A 238 9.88 -3.12 -1.93
N GLU A 239 9.79 -2.47 -3.11
CA GLU A 239 10.85 -2.56 -4.12
C GLU A 239 12.16 -1.91 -3.64
N ILE A 240 12.02 -0.86 -2.79
CA ILE A 240 13.17 -0.18 -2.18
C ILE A 240 13.69 -0.99 -1.00
N LEU A 241 12.81 -1.50 -0.13
CA LEU A 241 13.19 -2.33 1.01
C LEU A 241 13.88 -3.63 0.58
N ALA A 242 13.51 -4.18 -0.58
CA ALA A 242 14.08 -5.39 -1.15
C ALA A 242 15.22 -5.13 -2.16
N ALA A 243 15.66 -3.89 -2.32
CA ALA A 243 16.68 -3.56 -3.31
C ALA A 243 18.05 -4.13 -2.92
N GLY A 244 18.57 -5.02 -3.78
CA GLY A 244 19.86 -5.69 -3.55
C GLY A 244 19.76 -7.03 -2.80
N LEU A 245 18.53 -7.53 -2.52
CA LEU A 245 18.27 -8.86 -1.99
C LEU A 245 18.27 -9.93 -3.08
#